data_b61cfc31f9d3b171f16b9a2d89710878
#
_entry.id   b61cfc31f9d3b171f16b9a2d89710878
#
_cell.length_a   1.000
_cell.length_b   1.000
_cell.length_c   1.000
_cell.angle_alpha   90.00
_cell.angle_beta   90.00
_cell.angle_gamma   90.00
#
_symmetry.space_group_name_H-M   'P 1'
#
loop_
_entity.id
_entity.type
_entity.pdbx_description
1 polymer ?
#
loop_
_entity_poly.entity_id
_entity_poly.type
_entity_poly.pdbx_seq_one_letter_code
_entity_poly.pdbx_strand_id
1 'polypeptide(L)'
;MKQYQDLLNRILTEGVKKEDRTGTGTLSIFGHQMRFNLQEGFPLLTTKKLHLKSIIHELLWFLKGDTNVRYLQENGVRIWNEWADENGELGPVYGHQWRSWPNYNGGTIDQIQSVLNLIKYHPDSRRMMVSAWNVAEVEQMALPPCHCLFQFYVANGRLSLQLYQRSADTFLGVPFNIASYALLLLMMAQVTHLQPGDFIHTTGDTHLYLNHLDQARLQLSRTPRCLPVMRLTPDVTDLFSFRFEDFSLENYDAWPHIKADVSV
;
A
#
# COMPACT_ATOMS: atom_id res chain seq x y z
N MET A 1 -8.50 12.28 -7.16
CA MET A 1 -7.07 12.27 -6.73
C MET A 1 -6.51 13.64 -6.34
N LYS A 2 -7.39 14.58 -6.03
CA LYS A 2 -6.99 15.92 -5.53
C LYS A 2 -6.18 15.83 -4.23
N GLN A 3 -6.56 14.93 -3.32
CA GLN A 3 -5.90 14.71 -2.03
C GLN A 3 -4.39 14.46 -2.17
N TYR A 4 -3.99 13.68 -3.18
CA TYR A 4 -2.57 13.41 -3.44
C TYR A 4 -1.85 14.64 -4.03
N GLN A 5 -2.50 15.40 -4.91
CA GLN A 5 -1.91 16.65 -5.43
C GLN A 5 -1.78 17.70 -4.32
N ASP A 6 -2.76 17.80 -3.44
CA ASP A 6 -2.71 18.70 -2.27
C ASP A 6 -1.53 18.33 -1.36
N LEU A 7 -1.26 17.01 -1.17
CA LEU A 7 -0.09 16.54 -0.43
C LEU A 7 1.23 16.94 -1.11
N LEU A 8 1.38 16.68 -2.42
CA LEU A 8 2.58 17.08 -3.16
C LEU A 8 2.82 18.59 -3.07
N ASN A 9 1.77 19.40 -3.26
CA ASN A 9 1.85 20.84 -3.17
C ASN A 9 2.25 21.28 -1.75
N ARG A 10 1.66 20.69 -0.72
CA ARG A 10 1.99 20.98 0.67
C ARG A 10 3.46 20.70 0.98
N ILE A 11 4.02 19.58 0.52
CA ILE A 11 5.45 19.28 0.73
C ILE A 11 6.34 20.30 0.02
N LEU A 12 6.00 20.70 -1.20
CA LEU A 12 6.80 21.69 -1.94
C LEU A 12 6.76 23.09 -1.33
N THR A 13 5.68 23.45 -0.61
CA THR A 13 5.48 24.78 -0.02
C THR A 13 5.85 24.87 1.46
N GLU A 14 5.64 23.82 2.22
CA GLU A 14 5.81 23.78 3.69
C GLU A 14 6.94 22.84 4.13
N GLY A 15 7.44 21.99 3.23
CA GLY A 15 8.43 20.96 3.57
C GLY A 15 9.75 21.53 4.06
N VAL A 16 10.27 20.96 5.13
CA VAL A 16 11.59 21.28 5.67
C VAL A 16 12.63 20.38 5.01
N LYS A 17 13.75 20.98 4.61
CA LYS A 17 14.89 20.22 4.06
C LYS A 17 15.52 19.37 5.14
N LYS A 18 15.68 18.07 4.86
CA LYS A 18 16.32 17.08 5.75
C LYS A 18 17.33 16.25 4.96
N GLU A 19 18.41 15.89 5.64
CA GLU A 19 19.27 14.82 5.19
C GLU A 19 18.59 13.46 5.41
N ASP A 20 18.98 12.47 4.63
CA ASP A 20 18.47 11.11 4.73
C ASP A 20 19.59 10.07 4.56
N ARG A 21 19.28 8.80 4.83
CA ARG A 21 20.23 7.69 4.76
C ARG A 21 20.88 7.53 3.37
N THR A 22 20.15 7.89 2.31
CA THR A 22 20.62 7.73 0.93
C THR A 22 21.57 8.86 0.48
N GLY A 23 21.67 9.94 1.26
CA GLY A 23 22.45 11.14 0.91
C GLY A 23 21.81 12.01 -0.18
N THR A 24 20.62 11.65 -0.68
CA THR A 24 19.88 12.44 -1.69
C THR A 24 19.31 13.72 -1.10
N GLY A 25 18.88 13.67 0.18
CA GLY A 25 18.13 14.72 0.85
C GLY A 25 16.66 14.75 0.46
N THR A 26 15.84 15.32 1.33
CA THR A 26 14.38 15.38 1.16
C THR A 26 13.81 16.75 1.54
N LEU A 27 12.63 17.07 1.01
CA LEU A 27 11.68 17.99 1.63
C LEU A 27 10.67 17.14 2.41
N SER A 28 10.47 17.41 3.69
CA SER A 28 9.64 16.59 4.57
C SER A 28 8.67 17.43 5.38
N ILE A 29 7.45 16.91 5.56
CA ILE A 29 6.46 17.34 6.55
C ILE A 29 6.20 16.17 7.51
N PHE A 30 5.78 16.45 8.74
CA PHE A 30 5.44 15.42 9.70
C PHE A 30 3.92 15.39 9.94
N GLY A 31 3.32 14.25 9.62
CA GLY A 31 1.89 14.03 9.79
C GLY A 31 1.03 14.60 8.66
N HIS A 32 0.39 13.69 7.91
CA HIS A 32 -0.63 14.02 6.91
C HIS A 32 -1.65 12.89 6.81
N GLN A 33 -2.89 13.23 6.44
CA GLN A 33 -3.93 12.24 6.22
C GLN A 33 -4.69 12.55 4.94
N MET A 34 -4.88 11.52 4.13
CA MET A 34 -5.72 11.53 2.92
C MET A 34 -6.88 10.57 3.10
N ARG A 35 -8.03 10.89 2.52
CA ARG A 35 -9.22 10.03 2.51
C ARG A 35 -9.69 9.83 1.08
N PHE A 36 -9.96 8.59 0.72
CA PHE A 36 -10.44 8.17 -0.60
C PHE A 36 -11.73 7.37 -0.43
N ASN A 37 -12.83 7.88 -0.93
CA ASN A 37 -14.10 7.16 -0.96
C ASN A 37 -14.11 6.20 -2.15
N LEU A 38 -14.10 4.89 -1.91
CA LEU A 38 -14.05 3.89 -2.98
C LEU A 38 -15.35 3.78 -3.79
N GLN A 39 -16.43 4.42 -3.35
CA GLN A 39 -17.65 4.56 -4.14
C GLN A 39 -17.49 5.54 -5.32
N GLU A 40 -16.50 6.43 -5.26
CA GLU A 40 -16.19 7.40 -6.33
C GLU A 40 -15.28 6.82 -7.42
N GLY A 41 -14.73 5.62 -7.19
CA GLY A 41 -13.82 4.93 -8.10
C GLY A 41 -12.56 4.41 -7.41
N PHE A 42 -11.76 3.68 -8.14
CA PHE A 42 -10.51 3.12 -7.63
C PHE A 42 -9.40 4.19 -7.60
N PRO A 43 -8.76 4.47 -6.44
CA PRO A 43 -7.82 5.57 -6.29
C PRO A 43 -6.44 5.27 -6.91
N LEU A 44 -6.41 4.97 -8.20
CA LEU A 44 -5.19 4.85 -8.99
C LEU A 44 -4.88 6.20 -9.65
N LEU A 45 -3.67 6.71 -9.47
CA LEU A 45 -3.27 8.02 -9.99
C LEU A 45 -3.49 8.13 -11.49
N THR A 46 -4.10 9.25 -11.92
CA THR A 46 -4.28 9.60 -13.34
C THR A 46 -3.31 10.66 -13.83
N THR A 47 -2.63 11.38 -12.91
CA THR A 47 -1.63 12.41 -13.25
C THR A 47 -0.28 11.85 -13.67
N LYS A 48 -0.03 10.57 -13.41
CA LYS A 48 1.02 9.74 -14.02
C LYS A 48 0.56 8.29 -14.06
N LYS A 49 0.93 7.57 -15.12
CA LYS A 49 0.60 6.14 -15.25
C LYS A 49 1.39 5.32 -14.24
N LEU A 50 0.72 4.45 -13.50
CA LEU A 50 1.32 3.51 -12.56
C LEU A 50 1.35 2.09 -13.14
N HIS A 51 2.31 1.27 -12.68
CA HIS A 51 2.46 -0.12 -13.08
C HIS A 51 1.59 -1.03 -12.19
N LEU A 52 0.28 -1.10 -12.50
CA LEU A 52 -0.70 -1.84 -11.70
C LEU A 52 -0.34 -3.31 -11.52
N LYS A 53 0.30 -3.95 -12.52
CA LYS A 53 0.74 -5.34 -12.42
C LYS A 53 1.63 -5.56 -11.20
N SER A 54 2.60 -4.68 -10.94
CA SER A 54 3.47 -4.77 -9.76
C SER A 54 2.68 -4.65 -8.46
N ILE A 55 1.71 -3.74 -8.40
CA ILE A 55 0.87 -3.51 -7.22
C ILE A 55 0.05 -4.76 -6.87
N ILE A 56 -0.57 -5.39 -7.87
CA ILE A 56 -1.39 -6.59 -7.67
C ILE A 56 -0.50 -7.75 -7.20
N HIS A 57 0.60 -8.04 -7.91
CA HIS A 57 1.48 -9.15 -7.54
C HIS A 57 2.12 -8.98 -6.16
N GLU A 58 2.53 -7.75 -5.79
CA GLU A 58 3.06 -7.47 -4.46
C GLU A 58 2.02 -7.75 -3.37
N LEU A 59 0.77 -7.27 -3.53
CA LEU A 59 -0.29 -7.53 -2.57
C LEU A 59 -0.60 -9.02 -2.44
N LEU A 60 -0.68 -9.76 -3.55
CA LEU A 60 -0.90 -11.21 -3.54
C LEU A 60 0.27 -11.95 -2.86
N TRP A 61 1.50 -11.49 -3.06
CA TRP A 61 2.69 -12.01 -2.42
C TRP A 61 2.67 -11.79 -0.91
N PHE A 62 2.28 -10.60 -0.42
CA PHE A 62 2.06 -10.35 1.02
C PHE A 62 0.98 -11.28 1.60
N LEU A 63 -0.15 -11.44 0.91
CA LEU A 63 -1.26 -12.29 1.36
C LEU A 63 -0.91 -13.77 1.39
N LYS A 64 0.06 -14.22 0.59
CA LYS A 64 0.62 -15.58 0.68
C LYS A 64 1.54 -15.78 1.87
N GLY A 65 1.95 -14.73 2.55
CA GLY A 65 2.94 -14.79 3.64
C GLY A 65 4.37 -15.01 3.14
N ASP A 66 4.60 -14.81 1.84
CA ASP A 66 5.89 -15.04 1.21
C ASP A 66 6.84 -13.84 1.45
N THR A 67 8.13 -14.11 1.53
CA THR A 67 9.20 -13.14 1.75
C THR A 67 10.34 -13.28 0.74
N ASN A 68 10.27 -14.28 -0.15
CA ASN A 68 11.23 -14.48 -1.22
C ASN A 68 10.76 -13.82 -2.52
N VAL A 69 11.65 -13.08 -3.18
CA VAL A 69 11.31 -12.30 -4.39
C VAL A 69 11.09 -13.16 -5.64
N ARG A 70 11.31 -14.46 -5.59
CA ARG A 70 11.20 -15.36 -6.75
C ARG A 70 9.84 -15.28 -7.44
N TYR A 71 8.75 -15.35 -6.65
CA TYR A 71 7.39 -15.19 -7.21
C TYR A 71 7.22 -13.86 -7.96
N LEU A 72 7.73 -12.77 -7.41
CA LEU A 72 7.66 -11.46 -8.05
C LEU A 72 8.45 -11.43 -9.35
N GLN A 73 9.68 -11.97 -9.35
CA GLN A 73 10.56 -12.03 -10.52
C GLN A 73 9.96 -12.88 -11.65
N GLU A 74 9.39 -14.05 -11.33
CA GLU A 74 8.71 -14.94 -12.29
C GLU A 74 7.52 -14.24 -12.97
N ASN A 75 6.89 -13.28 -12.27
CA ASN A 75 5.83 -12.45 -12.81
C ASN A 75 6.32 -11.12 -13.42
N GLY A 76 7.63 -10.93 -13.57
CA GLY A 76 8.23 -9.74 -14.16
C GLY A 76 8.17 -8.50 -13.27
N VAL A 77 8.00 -8.67 -11.95
CA VAL A 77 7.99 -7.62 -10.93
C VAL A 77 9.36 -7.59 -10.25
N ARG A 78 9.99 -6.41 -10.21
CA ARG A 78 11.38 -6.27 -9.73
C ARG A 78 11.53 -5.22 -8.63
N ILE A 79 10.43 -4.75 -8.06
CA ILE A 79 10.42 -3.63 -7.12
C ILE A 79 11.08 -3.93 -5.76
N TRP A 80 11.44 -5.18 -5.50
CA TRP A 80 12.12 -5.64 -4.28
C TRP A 80 13.53 -6.18 -4.52
N ASN A 81 14.00 -6.23 -5.79
CA ASN A 81 15.29 -6.86 -6.12
C ASN A 81 16.50 -6.21 -5.44
N GLU A 82 16.45 -4.89 -5.20
CA GLU A 82 17.56 -4.13 -4.62
C GLU A 82 17.82 -4.45 -3.15
N TRP A 83 16.84 -5.03 -2.45
CA TRP A 83 16.93 -5.38 -1.02
C TRP A 83 17.11 -6.88 -0.78
N ALA A 84 16.84 -7.71 -1.79
CA ALA A 84 16.96 -9.16 -1.66
C ALA A 84 18.42 -9.61 -1.60
N ASP A 85 18.69 -10.64 -0.79
CA ASP A 85 19.98 -11.31 -0.78
C ASP A 85 20.21 -12.16 -2.04
N GLU A 86 21.34 -12.85 -2.11
CA GLU A 86 21.70 -13.73 -3.24
C GLU A 86 20.74 -14.91 -3.46
N ASN A 87 19.97 -15.29 -2.44
CA ASN A 87 18.95 -16.34 -2.49
C ASN A 87 17.55 -15.79 -2.77
N GLY A 88 17.42 -14.46 -2.86
CA GLY A 88 16.15 -13.77 -3.06
C GLY A 88 15.36 -13.54 -1.77
N GLU A 89 15.97 -13.71 -0.60
CA GLU A 89 15.32 -13.53 0.69
C GLU A 89 15.37 -12.08 1.18
N LEU A 90 14.30 -11.67 1.86
CA LEU A 90 14.14 -10.34 2.44
C LEU A 90 14.05 -10.35 3.98
N GLY A 91 14.14 -11.54 4.58
CA GLY A 91 13.85 -11.72 6.00
C GLY A 91 12.36 -11.61 6.32
N PRO A 92 11.97 -11.45 7.60
CA PRO A 92 10.57 -11.54 8.04
C PRO A 92 9.77 -10.27 7.73
N VAL A 93 9.75 -9.82 6.45
CA VAL A 93 9.03 -8.63 5.99
C VAL A 93 7.51 -8.86 5.96
N TYR A 94 6.75 -7.89 5.51
CA TYR A 94 5.29 -7.76 5.49
C TYR A 94 4.48 -9.07 5.46
N GLY A 95 4.74 -9.95 4.47
CA GLY A 95 4.00 -11.21 4.32
C GLY A 95 4.14 -12.11 5.52
N HIS A 96 5.35 -12.26 6.04
CA HIS A 96 5.62 -13.03 7.26
C HIS A 96 4.85 -12.43 8.46
N GLN A 97 4.96 -11.13 8.69
CA GLN A 97 4.30 -10.49 9.82
C GLN A 97 2.77 -10.59 9.72
N TRP A 98 2.21 -10.44 8.54
CA TRP A 98 0.75 -10.52 8.34
C TRP A 98 0.19 -11.92 8.56
N ARG A 99 0.93 -12.96 8.15
CA ARG A 99 0.42 -14.33 8.06
C ARG A 99 1.04 -15.31 9.08
N SER A 100 2.19 -14.97 9.65
CA SER A 100 2.97 -15.87 10.49
C SER A 100 3.66 -15.14 11.64
N TRP A 101 2.98 -14.17 12.26
CA TRP A 101 3.51 -13.43 13.40
C TRP A 101 3.91 -14.41 14.53
N PRO A 102 5.15 -14.35 15.07
CA PRO A 102 5.60 -15.25 16.12
C PRO A 102 4.72 -15.16 17.37
N ASN A 103 4.27 -16.31 17.88
CA ASN A 103 3.47 -16.36 19.11
C ASN A 103 4.37 -16.67 20.30
N TYR A 104 4.15 -15.96 21.41
CA TYR A 104 4.86 -16.14 22.68
C TYR A 104 4.91 -17.59 23.17
N ASN A 105 3.84 -18.37 22.96
CA ASN A 105 3.72 -19.78 23.37
C ASN A 105 4.24 -20.78 22.32
N GLY A 106 4.95 -20.32 21.31
CA GLY A 106 5.32 -21.09 20.14
C GLY A 106 4.22 -21.08 19.06
N GLY A 107 4.60 -21.42 17.83
CA GLY A 107 3.72 -21.30 16.65
C GLY A 107 3.56 -19.86 16.15
N THR A 108 2.54 -19.62 15.33
CA THR A 108 2.33 -18.34 14.65
C THR A 108 0.89 -17.88 14.72
N ILE A 109 0.70 -16.57 14.54
CA ILE A 109 -0.61 -15.93 14.45
C ILE A 109 -0.79 -15.39 13.04
N ASP A 110 -1.84 -15.84 12.36
CA ASP A 110 -2.31 -15.26 11.11
C ASP A 110 -3.20 -14.04 11.41
N GLN A 111 -2.62 -12.84 11.32
CA GLN A 111 -3.34 -11.59 11.62
C GLN A 111 -4.44 -11.32 10.58
N ILE A 112 -4.20 -11.63 9.28
CA ILE A 112 -5.20 -11.42 8.21
C ILE A 112 -6.40 -12.32 8.43
N GLN A 113 -6.19 -13.61 8.74
CA GLN A 113 -7.29 -14.53 9.04
C GLN A 113 -8.06 -14.09 10.29
N SER A 114 -7.34 -13.62 11.32
CA SER A 114 -7.95 -13.12 12.55
C SER A 114 -8.86 -11.92 12.29
N VAL A 115 -8.40 -10.96 11.48
CA VAL A 115 -9.19 -9.77 11.10
C VAL A 115 -10.39 -10.17 10.23
N LEU A 116 -10.21 -11.10 9.27
CA LEU A 116 -11.30 -11.65 8.46
C LEU A 116 -12.42 -12.21 9.34
N ASN A 117 -12.05 -13.00 10.34
CA ASN A 117 -13.02 -13.57 11.30
C ASN A 117 -13.71 -12.48 12.11
N LEU A 118 -12.99 -11.45 12.56
CA LEU A 118 -13.59 -10.33 13.28
C LEU A 118 -14.58 -9.56 12.41
N ILE A 119 -14.27 -9.28 11.16
CA ILE A 119 -15.19 -8.60 10.23
C ILE A 119 -16.46 -9.42 10.03
N LYS A 120 -16.34 -10.73 9.84
CA LYS A 120 -17.48 -11.63 9.59
C LYS A 120 -18.37 -11.84 10.82
N TYR A 121 -17.77 -12.05 11.99
CA TYR A 121 -18.50 -12.54 13.17
C TYR A 121 -18.64 -11.51 14.31
N HIS A 122 -17.80 -10.46 14.29
CA HIS A 122 -17.75 -9.42 15.31
C HIS A 122 -17.53 -8.03 14.68
N PRO A 123 -18.42 -7.56 13.77
CA PRO A 123 -18.20 -6.35 12.97
C PRO A 123 -18.03 -5.07 13.80
N ASP A 124 -18.52 -5.05 15.03
CA ASP A 124 -18.35 -3.91 15.97
C ASP A 124 -17.01 -3.93 16.71
N SER A 125 -16.14 -4.90 16.45
CA SER A 125 -14.84 -5.01 17.09
C SER A 125 -13.92 -3.83 16.74
N ARG A 126 -13.25 -3.28 17.76
CA ARG A 126 -12.20 -2.25 17.60
C ARG A 126 -10.80 -2.86 17.47
N ARG A 127 -10.70 -4.19 17.36
CA ARG A 127 -9.44 -4.96 17.32
C ARG A 127 -9.09 -5.47 15.92
N MET A 128 -9.75 -4.97 14.87
CA MET A 128 -9.50 -5.37 13.49
C MET A 128 -8.21 -4.73 12.96
N MET A 129 -7.07 -5.10 13.56
CA MET A 129 -5.76 -4.52 13.27
C MET A 129 -4.79 -5.56 12.77
N VAL A 130 -3.92 -5.15 11.86
CA VAL A 130 -2.76 -5.90 11.36
C VAL A 130 -1.52 -5.02 11.52
N SER A 131 -0.47 -5.56 12.16
CA SER A 131 0.82 -4.88 12.33
C SER A 131 1.90 -5.61 11.54
N ALA A 132 2.70 -4.85 10.80
CA ALA A 132 3.94 -5.32 10.22
C ALA A 132 5.17 -4.90 11.04
N TRP A 133 5.00 -3.95 11.96
CA TRP A 133 6.08 -3.46 12.81
C TRP A 133 6.28 -4.38 14.02
N ASN A 134 7.17 -5.35 13.89
CA ASN A 134 7.56 -6.26 14.96
C ASN A 134 8.92 -5.85 15.53
N VAL A 135 8.91 -5.26 16.73
CA VAL A 135 10.11 -4.74 17.37
C VAL A 135 11.19 -5.82 17.63
N ALA A 136 10.75 -7.08 17.78
CA ALA A 136 11.68 -8.20 18.01
C ALA A 136 12.38 -8.69 16.73
N GLU A 137 11.84 -8.39 15.54
CA GLU A 137 12.32 -8.91 14.26
C GLU A 137 12.69 -7.81 13.26
N VAL A 138 12.41 -6.54 13.54
CA VAL A 138 12.61 -5.43 12.60
C VAL A 138 14.05 -5.30 12.09
N GLU A 139 15.03 -5.62 12.92
CA GLU A 139 16.45 -5.59 12.56
C GLU A 139 16.88 -6.77 11.67
N GLN A 140 16.04 -7.79 11.52
CA GLN A 140 16.27 -8.94 10.65
C GLN A 140 15.68 -8.74 9.24
N MET A 141 14.93 -7.66 9.05
CA MET A 141 14.28 -7.34 7.78
C MET A 141 15.25 -6.59 6.87
N ALA A 142 15.34 -6.98 5.60
CA ALA A 142 16.13 -6.27 4.60
C ALA A 142 15.70 -4.80 4.46
N LEU A 143 14.41 -4.52 4.67
CA LEU A 143 13.85 -3.18 4.74
C LEU A 143 12.77 -3.11 5.84
N PRO A 144 12.99 -2.35 6.92
CA PRO A 144 11.98 -2.13 7.96
C PRO A 144 10.67 -1.56 7.39
N PRO A 145 9.49 -2.05 7.83
CA PRO A 145 8.21 -1.71 7.21
C PRO A 145 7.94 -0.20 7.21
N CYS A 146 7.70 0.38 6.05
CA CYS A 146 7.23 1.76 5.91
C CYS A 146 5.76 1.89 6.30
N HIS A 147 4.90 1.03 5.76
CA HIS A 147 3.50 0.92 6.14
C HIS A 147 3.37 -0.06 7.31
N CYS A 148 3.28 0.51 8.53
CA CYS A 148 3.51 -0.21 9.77
C CYS A 148 2.33 -1.01 10.26
N LEU A 149 1.12 -0.45 10.16
CA LEU A 149 -0.11 -1.06 10.63
C LEU A 149 -1.33 -0.53 9.87
N PHE A 150 -2.37 -1.33 9.85
CA PHE A 150 -3.66 -0.90 9.33
C PHE A 150 -4.81 -1.46 10.15
N GLN A 151 -5.94 -0.76 10.12
CA GLN A 151 -7.14 -1.09 10.87
C GLN A 151 -8.35 -1.05 9.97
N PHE A 152 -9.25 -2.04 10.11
CA PHE A 152 -10.55 -2.03 9.47
C PHE A 152 -11.64 -1.50 10.40
N TYR A 153 -12.70 -0.99 9.77
CA TYR A 153 -13.87 -0.47 10.45
C TYR A 153 -15.12 -0.81 9.64
N VAL A 154 -16.13 -1.37 10.31
CA VAL A 154 -17.42 -1.70 9.71
C VAL A 154 -18.49 -0.75 10.23
N ALA A 155 -19.22 -0.11 9.34
CA ALA A 155 -20.37 0.71 9.68
C ALA A 155 -21.34 0.80 8.50
N ASN A 156 -22.64 0.75 8.78
CA ASN A 156 -23.70 0.90 7.77
C ASN A 156 -23.54 -0.03 6.56
N GLY A 157 -23.12 -1.28 6.80
CA GLY A 157 -22.88 -2.27 5.74
C GLY A 157 -21.65 -1.99 4.86
N ARG A 158 -20.77 -1.08 5.29
CA ARG A 158 -19.53 -0.72 4.57
C ARG A 158 -18.29 -1.06 5.38
N LEU A 159 -17.25 -1.51 4.68
CA LEU A 159 -15.93 -1.77 5.22
C LEU A 159 -15.01 -0.62 4.83
N SER A 160 -14.36 0.00 5.80
CA SER A 160 -13.32 1.02 5.61
C SER A 160 -11.97 0.53 6.15
N LEU A 161 -10.89 1.11 5.65
CA LEU A 161 -9.54 0.76 6.05
C LEU A 161 -8.73 2.03 6.32
N GLN A 162 -8.02 2.07 7.46
CA GLN A 162 -7.03 3.11 7.74
C GLN A 162 -5.64 2.50 7.82
N LEU A 163 -4.70 3.06 7.03
CA LEU A 163 -3.27 2.74 7.05
C LEU A 163 -2.50 3.80 7.83
N TYR A 164 -1.55 3.39 8.68
CA TYR A 164 -0.47 4.24 9.15
C TYR A 164 0.85 3.84 8.49
N GLN A 165 1.47 4.81 7.81
CA GLN A 165 2.77 4.69 7.16
C GLN A 165 3.76 5.66 7.81
N ARG A 166 4.81 5.11 8.48
CA ARG A 166 5.79 5.91 9.23
C ARG A 166 6.71 6.73 8.34
N SER A 167 7.01 6.24 7.15
CA SER A 167 7.93 6.82 6.17
C SER A 167 7.29 6.73 4.80
N ALA A 168 7.05 7.87 4.16
CA ALA A 168 6.23 7.98 2.97
C ALA A 168 6.97 8.75 1.86
N ASP A 169 7.67 8.02 0.98
CA ASP A 169 8.15 8.57 -0.30
C ASP A 169 6.94 8.96 -1.14
N THR A 170 6.68 10.24 -1.21
CA THR A 170 5.45 10.75 -1.81
C THR A 170 5.42 10.58 -3.31
N PHE A 171 6.57 10.59 -3.99
CA PHE A 171 6.57 10.50 -5.45
C PHE A 171 6.50 9.07 -5.98
N LEU A 172 7.32 8.15 -5.47
CA LEU A 172 7.35 6.76 -5.95
C LEU A 172 6.45 5.83 -5.11
N GLY A 173 6.62 5.83 -3.78
CA GLY A 173 5.99 4.86 -2.89
C GLY A 173 4.51 5.10 -2.62
N VAL A 174 4.13 6.30 -2.19
CA VAL A 174 2.75 6.63 -1.77
C VAL A 174 1.70 6.28 -2.81
N PRO A 175 1.89 6.55 -4.14
CA PRO A 175 0.92 6.14 -5.15
C PRO A 175 0.67 4.63 -5.22
N PHE A 176 1.71 3.82 -5.05
CA PHE A 176 1.62 2.37 -4.98
C PHE A 176 0.87 1.92 -3.73
N ASN A 177 1.22 2.50 -2.56
CA ASN A 177 0.58 2.16 -1.30
C ASN A 177 -0.91 2.51 -1.29
N ILE A 178 -1.32 3.67 -1.85
CA ILE A 178 -2.74 4.04 -2.01
C ILE A 178 -3.49 2.97 -2.79
N ALA A 179 -2.99 2.58 -3.95
CA ALA A 179 -3.64 1.60 -4.80
C ALA A 179 -3.64 0.19 -4.17
N SER A 180 -2.55 -0.23 -3.55
CA SER A 180 -2.41 -1.54 -2.90
C SER A 180 -3.41 -1.72 -1.75
N TYR A 181 -3.50 -0.74 -0.84
CA TYR A 181 -4.43 -0.84 0.30
C TYR A 181 -5.89 -0.61 -0.10
N ALA A 182 -6.16 0.21 -1.13
CA ALA A 182 -7.49 0.29 -1.71
C ALA A 182 -7.92 -1.05 -2.35
N LEU A 183 -6.98 -1.75 -3.00
CA LEU A 183 -7.22 -3.08 -3.56
C LEU A 183 -7.49 -4.11 -2.46
N LEU A 184 -6.69 -4.12 -1.39
CA LEU A 184 -6.92 -4.97 -0.22
C LEU A 184 -8.32 -4.71 0.38
N LEU A 185 -8.73 -3.44 0.48
CA LEU A 185 -10.07 -3.09 0.97
C LEU A 185 -11.18 -3.65 0.07
N LEU A 186 -11.03 -3.56 -1.26
CA LEU A 186 -12.00 -4.15 -2.20
C LEU A 186 -12.10 -5.68 -2.04
N MET A 187 -10.95 -6.37 -1.98
CA MET A 187 -10.90 -7.82 -1.78
C MET A 187 -11.56 -8.24 -0.47
N MET A 188 -11.21 -7.57 0.63
CA MET A 188 -11.79 -7.85 1.95
C MET A 188 -13.29 -7.57 1.98
N ALA A 189 -13.76 -6.49 1.38
CA ALA A 189 -15.18 -6.16 1.30
C ALA A 189 -15.96 -7.24 0.53
N GLN A 190 -15.44 -7.72 -0.61
CA GLN A 190 -16.06 -8.78 -1.40
C GLN A 190 -16.23 -10.07 -0.59
N VAL A 191 -15.16 -10.59 0.01
CA VAL A 191 -15.19 -11.89 0.72
C VAL A 191 -15.93 -11.84 2.06
N THR A 192 -16.28 -10.64 2.54
CA THR A 192 -17.08 -10.42 3.72
C THR A 192 -18.50 -9.93 3.43
N HIS A 193 -18.85 -9.83 2.14
CA HIS A 193 -20.17 -9.37 1.65
C HIS A 193 -20.54 -7.95 2.11
N LEU A 194 -19.54 -7.09 2.31
CA LEU A 194 -19.71 -5.67 2.66
C LEU A 194 -19.46 -4.79 1.42
N GLN A 195 -20.03 -3.58 1.44
CA GLN A 195 -19.70 -2.57 0.45
C GLN A 195 -18.34 -1.92 0.80
N PRO A 196 -17.48 -1.61 -0.18
CA PRO A 196 -16.28 -0.84 0.09
C PRO A 196 -16.64 0.58 0.56
N GLY A 197 -16.00 1.02 1.63
CA GLY A 197 -16.13 2.35 2.20
C GLY A 197 -14.95 3.25 1.87
N ASP A 198 -14.38 3.89 2.90
CA ASP A 198 -13.24 4.79 2.75
C ASP A 198 -11.91 4.07 2.96
N PHE A 199 -10.93 4.38 2.12
CA PHE A 199 -9.52 4.18 2.44
C PHE A 199 -8.94 5.47 3.01
N ILE A 200 -8.35 5.38 4.21
CA ILE A 200 -7.73 6.50 4.92
C ILE A 200 -6.24 6.22 5.02
N HIS A 201 -5.42 7.12 4.47
CA HIS A 201 -3.97 6.99 4.49
C HIS A 201 -3.39 8.05 5.42
N THR A 202 -2.86 7.63 6.56
CA THR A 202 -2.19 8.47 7.55
C THR A 202 -0.69 8.24 7.44
N THR A 203 0.08 9.31 7.27
CA THR A 203 1.53 9.26 7.10
C THR A 203 2.26 10.00 8.22
N GLY A 204 3.42 9.49 8.62
CA GLY A 204 4.34 10.10 9.59
C GLY A 204 5.32 11.05 8.88
N ASP A 205 6.58 10.66 8.71
CA ASP A 205 7.56 11.39 7.90
C ASP A 205 7.16 11.26 6.42
N THR A 206 6.61 12.35 5.87
CA THR A 206 6.07 12.40 4.53
C THR A 206 6.97 13.28 3.69
N HIS A 207 7.70 12.67 2.77
CA HIS A 207 8.82 13.34 2.12
C HIS A 207 8.81 13.18 0.60
N LEU A 208 9.49 14.12 -0.02
CA LEU A 208 9.80 14.17 -1.45
C LEU A 208 11.32 14.28 -1.58
N TYR A 209 11.95 13.31 -2.24
CA TYR A 209 13.37 13.35 -2.51
C TYR A 209 13.75 14.55 -3.39
N LEU A 210 14.92 15.17 -3.12
CA LEU A 210 15.34 16.37 -3.84
C LEU A 210 15.55 16.14 -5.33
N ASN A 211 15.91 14.92 -5.74
CA ASN A 211 16.03 14.51 -7.14
C ASN A 211 14.66 14.30 -7.84
N HIS A 212 13.52 14.39 -7.11
CA HIS A 212 12.17 14.26 -7.66
C HIS A 212 11.39 15.58 -7.74
N LEU A 213 12.01 16.73 -7.42
CA LEU A 213 11.31 18.01 -7.36
C LEU A 213 10.72 18.42 -8.72
N ASP A 214 11.45 18.25 -9.81
CA ASP A 214 10.98 18.60 -11.15
C ASP A 214 9.89 17.66 -11.64
N GLN A 215 10.00 16.38 -11.31
CA GLN A 215 8.97 15.37 -11.59
C GLN A 215 7.67 15.68 -10.84
N ALA A 216 7.77 16.10 -9.59
CA ALA A 216 6.62 16.48 -8.77
C ALA A 216 5.94 17.75 -9.32
N ARG A 217 6.71 18.77 -9.74
CA ARG A 217 6.18 19.98 -10.40
C ARG A 217 5.49 19.64 -11.72
N LEU A 218 6.11 18.79 -12.54
CA LEU A 218 5.50 18.29 -13.78
C LEU A 218 4.18 17.56 -13.48
N GLN A 219 4.14 16.71 -12.45
CA GLN A 219 2.91 15.98 -12.09
C GLN A 219 1.82 16.95 -11.62
N LEU A 220 2.15 17.99 -10.86
CA LEU A 220 1.21 19.02 -10.40
C LEU A 220 0.65 19.87 -11.54
N SER A 221 1.38 20.05 -12.65
CA SER A 221 0.89 20.77 -13.84
C SER A 221 -0.17 19.99 -14.61
N ARG A 222 -0.39 18.70 -14.32
CA ARG A 222 -1.34 17.84 -15.00
C ARG A 222 -2.68 17.81 -14.27
N THR A 223 -3.76 18.06 -15.00
CA THR A 223 -5.12 17.93 -14.47
C THR A 223 -5.46 16.46 -14.22
N PRO A 224 -5.94 16.08 -13.02
CA PRO A 224 -6.46 14.74 -12.76
C PRO A 224 -7.62 14.41 -13.70
N ARG A 225 -7.65 13.17 -14.16
CA ARG A 225 -8.76 12.62 -14.97
C ARG A 225 -9.69 11.79 -14.07
N CYS A 226 -10.79 11.32 -14.61
CA CYS A 226 -11.74 10.45 -13.90
C CYS A 226 -11.03 9.23 -13.33
N LEU A 227 -11.46 8.79 -12.14
CA LEU A 227 -10.96 7.57 -11.54
C LEU A 227 -11.37 6.34 -12.35
N PRO A 228 -10.49 5.36 -12.49
CA PRO A 228 -10.85 4.07 -13.09
C PRO A 228 -11.74 3.25 -12.16
N VAL A 229 -12.29 2.17 -12.70
CA VAL A 229 -13.04 1.16 -11.94
C VAL A 229 -12.21 -0.10 -11.84
N MET A 230 -12.01 -0.61 -10.64
CA MET A 230 -11.43 -1.94 -10.41
C MET A 230 -12.56 -2.96 -10.28
N ARG A 231 -12.55 -3.99 -11.13
CA ARG A 231 -13.45 -5.14 -11.04
C ARG A 231 -12.70 -6.34 -10.50
N LEU A 232 -13.32 -7.04 -9.59
CA LEU A 232 -12.85 -8.33 -9.09
C LEU A 232 -13.75 -9.43 -9.63
N THR A 233 -13.21 -10.63 -9.91
CA THR A 233 -14.01 -11.80 -10.30
C THR A 233 -15.04 -12.08 -9.20
N PRO A 234 -16.36 -12.05 -9.52
CA PRO A 234 -17.42 -12.08 -8.49
C PRO A 234 -17.44 -13.37 -7.65
N ASP A 235 -17.05 -14.50 -8.24
CA ASP A 235 -17.16 -15.82 -7.63
C ASP A 235 -16.01 -16.14 -6.65
N VAL A 236 -15.03 -15.24 -6.51
CA VAL A 236 -13.97 -15.40 -5.53
C VAL A 236 -14.49 -15.05 -4.13
N THR A 237 -14.63 -16.05 -3.28
CA THR A 237 -15.19 -15.94 -1.91
C THR A 237 -14.15 -16.14 -0.81
N ASP A 238 -12.93 -16.56 -1.17
CA ASP A 238 -11.80 -16.71 -0.27
C ASP A 238 -10.70 -15.72 -0.61
N LEU A 239 -10.27 -14.93 0.38
CA LEU A 239 -9.27 -13.88 0.23
C LEU A 239 -7.94 -14.41 -0.33
N PHE A 240 -7.56 -15.61 0.05
CA PHE A 240 -6.27 -16.21 -0.29
C PHE A 240 -6.27 -16.97 -1.62
N SER A 241 -7.43 -17.09 -2.26
CA SER A 241 -7.59 -17.74 -3.57
C SER A 241 -7.51 -16.76 -4.75
N PHE A 242 -7.51 -15.44 -4.50
CA PHE A 242 -7.34 -14.46 -5.56
C PHE A 242 -6.05 -14.66 -6.34
N ARG A 243 -6.13 -14.51 -7.66
CA ARG A 243 -5.04 -14.57 -8.62
C ARG A 243 -4.98 -13.28 -9.42
N PHE A 244 -3.89 -13.05 -10.12
CA PHE A 244 -3.72 -11.83 -10.94
C PHE A 244 -4.86 -11.63 -11.96
N GLU A 245 -5.37 -12.71 -12.53
CA GLU A 245 -6.45 -12.71 -13.55
C GLU A 245 -7.79 -12.28 -12.98
N ASP A 246 -7.96 -12.28 -11.66
CA ASP A 246 -9.20 -11.86 -10.99
C ASP A 246 -9.38 -10.34 -10.92
N PHE A 247 -8.39 -9.58 -11.38
CA PHE A 247 -8.40 -8.12 -11.34
C PHE A 247 -8.51 -7.53 -12.74
N SER A 248 -9.55 -6.75 -13.00
CA SER A 248 -9.75 -6.04 -14.25
C SER A 248 -9.91 -4.54 -14.00
N LEU A 249 -9.06 -3.74 -14.63
CA LEU A 249 -9.09 -2.28 -14.54
C LEU A 249 -9.80 -1.72 -15.78
N GLU A 250 -10.90 -1.01 -15.55
CA GLU A 250 -11.70 -0.36 -16.59
C GLU A 250 -11.49 1.16 -16.56
N ASN A 251 -11.52 1.78 -17.74
CA ASN A 251 -11.50 3.24 -17.92
C ASN A 251 -10.27 3.95 -17.29
N TYR A 252 -9.12 3.29 -17.29
CA TYR A 252 -7.89 3.92 -16.82
C TYR A 252 -7.28 4.81 -17.88
N ASP A 253 -7.63 6.10 -17.86
CA ASP A 253 -7.05 7.15 -18.67
C ASP A 253 -6.07 7.97 -17.83
N ALA A 254 -4.79 7.69 -17.95
CA ALA A 254 -3.74 8.35 -17.20
C ALA A 254 -2.80 9.13 -18.13
N TRP A 255 -2.24 10.23 -17.60
CA TRP A 255 -1.11 10.89 -18.22
C TRP A 255 0.08 9.93 -18.30
N PRO A 256 1.00 10.12 -19.26
CA PRO A 256 2.19 9.27 -19.38
C PRO A 256 2.98 9.15 -18.08
N HIS A 257 3.67 8.02 -17.93
CA HIS A 257 4.59 7.79 -16.83
C HIS A 257 5.63 8.92 -16.71
N ILE A 258 6.00 9.27 -15.48
CA ILE A 258 7.11 10.19 -15.20
C ILE A 258 8.22 9.34 -14.58
N LYS A 259 9.35 9.25 -15.29
CA LYS A 259 10.53 8.51 -14.82
C LYS A 259 11.17 9.24 -13.64
N ALA A 260 11.55 8.49 -12.61
CA ALA A 260 12.33 8.95 -11.47
C ALA A 260 13.21 7.81 -10.96
N ASP A 261 14.39 8.15 -10.49
CA ASP A 261 15.33 7.17 -9.97
C ASP A 261 15.00 6.86 -8.49
N VAL A 262 15.15 5.60 -8.11
CA VAL A 262 14.96 5.16 -6.72
C VAL A 262 16.14 5.65 -5.88
N SER A 263 15.87 6.22 -4.72
CA SER A 263 16.90 6.58 -3.73
C SER A 263 17.07 5.40 -2.76
N VAL A 264 18.22 4.73 -2.77
CA VAL A 264 18.55 3.50 -2.00
C VAL A 264 19.72 3.72 -1.05
#